data_049ceaf29a1fbd1dd45ce8a6616bb35a
#
_entry.id   049ceaf29a1fbd1dd45ce8a6616bb35a
#
_cell.length_a   1.000
_cell.length_b   1.000
_cell.length_c   1.000
_cell.angle_alpha   90.00
_cell.angle_beta   90.00
_cell.angle_gamma   90.00
#
_symmetry.space_group_name_H-M   'P 1'
#
loop_
_entity.id
_entity.type
_entity.pdbx_description
1 polymer ?
#
loop_
_entity_poly.entity_id
_entity_poly.type
_entity_poly.pdbx_seq_one_letter_code
_entity_poly.pdbx_strand_id
1 'polypeptide(L)'
;MTETSFNELEIAPDSVVMDAARGFAEVLARTPQFKAYEEAAYRYRHDEIAQMRRLAYQQKQEALRALLLLNAVSPQDGAALHRLHDEYATHPSVAGFLEAQLALSALCQEVGGLLSDSIGLDYAAACGASCCG
;
A
#
# COMPACT_ATOMS: atom_id res chain seq x y z
N MET A 1 -14.24 11.31 -51.01
CA MET A 1 -15.08 11.69 -49.87
C MET A 1 -14.90 10.65 -48.79
N THR A 2 -13.96 10.85 -47.95
CA THR A 2 -13.81 10.07 -46.74
C THR A 2 -14.40 10.90 -45.61
N GLU A 3 -15.66 10.73 -45.33
CA GLU A 3 -16.21 11.07 -44.05
C GLU A 3 -15.55 10.14 -43.05
N THR A 4 -14.49 10.59 -42.45
CA THR A 4 -13.97 9.99 -41.21
C THR A 4 -15.08 10.24 -40.20
N SER A 5 -15.94 9.26 -40.05
CA SER A 5 -16.93 9.19 -39.01
C SER A 5 -16.22 9.32 -37.68
N PHE A 6 -16.24 10.49 -37.06
CA PHE A 6 -15.86 10.71 -35.67
C PHE A 6 -16.77 9.95 -34.72
N ASN A 7 -17.60 9.07 -35.23
CA ASN A 7 -18.58 8.28 -34.49
C ASN A 7 -18.07 6.88 -34.08
N GLU A 8 -16.79 6.60 -34.35
CA GLU A 8 -16.14 5.39 -33.91
C GLU A 8 -15.04 5.70 -32.87
N LEU A 9 -15.31 6.58 -31.95
CA LEU A 9 -14.74 6.43 -30.62
C LEU A 9 -15.46 5.21 -30.03
N GLU A 10 -14.86 4.05 -30.22
CA GLU A 10 -15.28 2.82 -29.59
C GLU A 10 -15.26 3.02 -28.07
N ILE A 11 -16.40 3.42 -27.53
CA ILE A 11 -16.57 3.52 -26.08
C ILE A 11 -16.64 2.07 -25.60
N ALA A 12 -15.55 1.60 -24.98
CA ALA A 12 -15.54 0.28 -24.39
C ALA A 12 -16.58 0.20 -23.27
N PRO A 13 -17.46 -0.81 -23.28
CA PRO A 13 -18.39 -1.04 -22.18
C PRO A 13 -17.64 -1.22 -20.84
N ASP A 14 -18.25 -0.82 -19.75
CA ASP A 14 -17.68 -0.97 -18.39
C ASP A 14 -17.26 -2.41 -18.11
N SER A 15 -18.02 -3.41 -18.62
CA SER A 15 -17.67 -4.83 -18.47
C SER A 15 -16.33 -5.19 -19.10
N VAL A 16 -15.97 -4.61 -20.24
CA VAL A 16 -14.67 -4.83 -20.91
C VAL A 16 -13.54 -4.22 -20.08
N VAL A 17 -13.76 -3.04 -19.51
CA VAL A 17 -12.79 -2.38 -18.62
C VAL A 17 -12.57 -3.23 -17.35
N MET A 18 -13.64 -3.73 -16.77
CA MET A 18 -13.57 -4.60 -15.58
C MET A 18 -12.87 -5.92 -15.86
N ASP A 19 -13.09 -6.52 -17.01
CA ASP A 19 -12.41 -7.76 -17.42
C ASP A 19 -10.91 -7.52 -17.66
N ALA A 20 -10.54 -6.40 -18.26
CA ALA A 20 -9.15 -6.00 -18.42
C ALA A 20 -8.47 -5.78 -17.04
N ALA A 21 -9.18 -5.17 -16.09
CA ALA A 21 -8.68 -4.98 -14.72
C ALA A 21 -8.47 -6.32 -14.00
N ARG A 22 -9.38 -7.28 -14.16
CA ARG A 22 -9.21 -8.64 -13.61
C ARG A 22 -8.01 -9.35 -14.22
N GLY A 23 -7.85 -9.27 -15.54
CA GLY A 23 -6.68 -9.81 -16.24
C GLY A 23 -5.37 -9.18 -15.75
N PHE A 24 -5.35 -7.88 -15.54
CA PHE A 24 -4.22 -7.18 -14.94
C PHE A 24 -3.92 -7.67 -13.51
N ALA A 25 -4.94 -7.83 -12.68
CA ALA A 25 -4.79 -8.35 -11.32
C ALA A 25 -4.19 -9.77 -11.31
N GLU A 26 -4.58 -10.64 -12.23
CA GLU A 26 -4.02 -11.99 -12.38
C GLU A 26 -2.53 -11.94 -12.75
N VAL A 27 -2.14 -11.04 -13.65
CA VAL A 27 -0.74 -10.85 -14.04
C VAL A 27 0.07 -10.28 -12.88
N LEU A 28 -0.47 -9.29 -12.17
CA LEU A 28 0.15 -8.70 -10.99
C LEU A 28 0.42 -9.75 -9.91
N ALA A 29 -0.53 -10.64 -9.68
CA ALA A 29 -0.41 -11.74 -8.71
C ALA A 29 0.71 -12.75 -9.05
N ARG A 30 1.17 -12.79 -10.29
CA ARG A 30 2.28 -13.64 -10.73
C ARG A 30 3.65 -12.96 -10.67
N THR A 31 3.70 -11.69 -10.34
CA THR A 31 4.99 -10.96 -10.24
C THR A 31 5.80 -11.44 -9.04
N PRO A 32 7.14 -11.38 -9.10
CA PRO A 32 7.99 -11.68 -7.96
C PRO A 32 7.70 -10.79 -6.76
N GLN A 33 7.38 -9.51 -6.99
CA GLN A 33 7.05 -8.54 -5.95
C GLN A 33 5.79 -8.94 -5.19
N PHE A 34 4.74 -9.38 -5.88
CA PHE A 34 3.50 -9.81 -5.25
C PHE A 34 3.69 -11.11 -4.45
N LYS A 35 4.41 -12.08 -5.01
CA LYS A 35 4.72 -13.34 -4.31
C LYS A 35 5.54 -13.11 -3.06
N ALA A 36 6.56 -12.25 -3.15
CA ALA A 36 7.37 -11.88 -1.99
C ALA A 36 6.54 -11.19 -0.90
N TYR A 37 5.62 -10.33 -1.31
CA TYR A 37 4.67 -9.67 -0.40
C TYR A 37 3.76 -10.70 0.30
N GLU A 38 3.17 -11.63 -0.43
CA GLU A 38 2.32 -12.67 0.16
C GLU A 38 3.06 -13.53 1.19
N GLU A 39 4.28 -13.97 0.87
CA GLU A 39 5.11 -14.74 1.79
C GLU A 39 5.49 -13.94 3.03
N ALA A 40 5.93 -12.70 2.85
CA ALA A 40 6.29 -11.83 3.96
C ALA A 40 5.09 -11.50 4.84
N ALA A 41 3.93 -11.25 4.25
CA ALA A 41 2.67 -11.02 4.97
C ALA A 41 2.24 -12.27 5.76
N TYR A 42 2.42 -13.45 5.20
CA TYR A 42 2.12 -14.69 5.89
C TYR A 42 3.00 -14.88 7.11
N ARG A 43 4.32 -14.73 6.95
CA ARG A 43 5.28 -14.83 8.06
C ARG A 43 4.98 -13.82 9.16
N TYR A 44 4.74 -12.57 8.79
CA TYR A 44 4.41 -11.52 9.74
C TYR A 44 3.15 -11.82 10.54
N ARG A 45 2.08 -12.27 9.88
CA ARG A 45 0.81 -12.59 10.55
C ARG A 45 0.91 -13.76 11.51
N HIS A 46 1.81 -14.72 11.25
CA HIS A 46 2.00 -15.93 12.07
C HIS A 46 3.17 -15.80 13.05
N ASP A 47 3.85 -14.67 13.10
CA ASP A 47 4.93 -14.40 14.04
C ASP A 47 4.34 -13.80 15.33
N GLU A 48 4.20 -14.64 16.36
CA GLU A 48 3.63 -14.23 17.64
C GLU A 48 4.40 -13.08 18.29
N ILE A 49 5.74 -13.09 18.18
CA ILE A 49 6.59 -12.04 18.75
C ILE A 49 6.34 -10.71 18.04
N ALA A 50 6.25 -10.73 16.72
CA ALA A 50 5.92 -9.53 15.94
C ALA A 50 4.56 -8.98 16.32
N GLN A 51 3.55 -9.83 16.49
CA GLN A 51 2.21 -9.42 16.89
C GLN A 51 2.19 -8.86 18.32
N MET A 52 2.93 -9.45 19.25
CA MET A 52 3.08 -8.92 20.61
C MET A 52 3.73 -7.53 20.61
N ARG A 53 4.78 -7.34 19.84
CA ARG A 53 5.48 -6.05 19.73
C ARG A 53 4.60 -4.99 19.08
N ARG A 54 3.85 -5.36 18.03
CA ARG A 54 2.85 -4.49 17.43
C ARG A 54 1.81 -4.00 18.45
N LEU A 55 1.29 -4.93 19.21
CA LEU A 55 0.27 -4.65 20.22
C LEU A 55 0.82 -3.74 21.34
N ALA A 56 2.03 -4.02 21.84
CA ALA A 56 2.68 -3.21 22.85
C ALA A 56 2.89 -1.76 22.38
N TYR A 57 3.35 -1.59 21.14
CA TYR A 57 3.51 -0.26 20.54
C TYR A 57 2.16 0.46 20.40
N GLN A 58 1.14 -0.23 19.88
CA GLN A 58 -0.21 0.35 19.71
C GLN A 58 -0.84 0.75 21.03
N GLN A 59 -0.70 -0.08 22.07
CA GLN A 59 -1.23 0.23 23.41
C GLN A 59 -0.56 1.46 24.01
N LYS A 60 0.76 1.58 23.87
CA LYS A 60 1.50 2.77 24.33
C LYS A 60 1.09 4.02 23.55
N GLN A 61 0.96 3.90 22.23
CA GLN A 61 0.53 5.00 21.37
C GLN A 61 -0.88 5.47 21.73
N GLU A 62 -1.80 4.56 21.97
CA GLU A 62 -3.17 4.90 22.38
C GLU A 62 -3.21 5.54 23.77
N ALA A 63 -2.42 5.05 24.71
CA ALA A 63 -2.31 5.63 26.06
C ALA A 63 -1.77 7.07 26.02
N LEU A 64 -0.91 7.41 25.05
CA LEU A 64 -0.32 8.73 24.88
C LEU A 64 -1.03 9.60 23.85
N ARG A 65 -2.10 9.11 23.23
CA ARG A 65 -2.76 9.78 22.11
C ARG A 65 -3.12 11.24 22.38
N ALA A 66 -3.75 11.52 23.51
CA ALA A 66 -4.15 12.88 23.88
C ALA A 66 -2.92 13.80 24.04
N LEU A 67 -1.87 13.31 24.68
CA LEU A 67 -0.61 14.04 24.86
C LEU A 67 0.14 14.25 23.55
N LEU A 68 0.09 13.28 22.64
CA LEU A 68 0.67 13.38 21.29
C LEU A 68 -0.01 14.50 20.47
N LEU A 69 -1.35 14.57 20.53
CA LEU A 69 -2.11 15.61 19.85
C LEU A 69 -1.79 17.03 20.39
N LEU A 70 -1.50 17.13 21.68
CA LEU A 70 -1.14 18.38 22.34
C LEU A 70 0.37 18.69 22.31
N ASN A 71 1.17 17.82 21.69
CA ASN A 71 2.62 17.87 21.70
C ASN A 71 3.21 18.01 23.13
N ALA A 72 2.58 17.31 24.08
CA ALA A 72 2.86 17.39 25.52
C ALA A 72 3.38 16.07 26.11
N VAL A 73 3.92 15.19 25.28
CA VAL A 73 4.50 13.90 25.71
C VAL A 73 5.78 14.16 26.48
N SER A 74 5.92 13.53 27.66
CA SER A 74 7.15 13.62 28.45
C SER A 74 8.33 12.99 27.70
N PRO A 75 9.59 13.44 27.96
CA PRO A 75 10.77 12.82 27.34
C PRO A 75 10.89 11.31 27.63
N GLN A 76 10.48 10.87 28.82
CA GLN A 76 10.50 9.45 29.20
C GLN A 76 9.49 8.64 28.40
N ASP A 77 8.26 9.12 28.26
CA ASP A 77 7.23 8.46 27.46
C ASP A 77 7.56 8.48 25.98
N GLY A 78 8.12 9.58 25.49
CA GLY A 78 8.61 9.67 24.11
C GLY A 78 9.70 8.66 23.80
N ALA A 79 10.66 8.50 24.70
CA ALA A 79 11.74 7.51 24.58
C ALA A 79 11.19 6.07 24.64
N ALA A 80 10.23 5.80 25.53
CA ALA A 80 9.58 4.49 25.64
C ALA A 80 8.81 4.15 24.36
N LEU A 81 8.07 5.10 23.80
CA LEU A 81 7.33 4.90 22.55
C LEU A 81 8.28 4.62 21.38
N HIS A 82 9.36 5.40 21.29
CA HIS A 82 10.39 5.21 20.26
C HIS A 82 11.05 3.82 20.35
N ARG A 83 11.39 3.39 21.56
CA ARG A 83 11.97 2.06 21.79
C ARG A 83 11.00 0.96 21.35
N LEU A 84 9.73 1.04 21.72
CA LEU A 84 8.72 0.05 21.32
C LEU A 84 8.52 0.03 19.80
N HIS A 85 8.55 1.18 19.16
CA HIS A 85 8.53 1.28 17.71
C HIS A 85 9.74 0.59 17.07
N ASP A 86 10.94 0.85 17.56
CA ASP A 86 12.17 0.27 17.02
C ASP A 86 12.21 -1.24 17.23
N GLU A 87 11.81 -1.72 18.39
CA GLU A 87 11.71 -3.16 18.68
C GLU A 87 10.74 -3.86 17.71
N TYR A 88 9.66 -3.20 17.36
CA TYR A 88 8.71 -3.70 16.37
C TYR A 88 9.28 -3.62 14.95
N ALA A 89 9.70 -2.45 14.52
CA ALA A 89 10.10 -2.18 13.14
C ALA A 89 11.37 -2.96 12.71
N THR A 90 12.26 -3.24 13.64
CA THR A 90 13.52 -3.97 13.36
C THR A 90 13.37 -5.49 13.50
N HIS A 91 12.23 -5.96 13.98
CA HIS A 91 11.98 -7.41 14.05
C HIS A 91 11.97 -8.01 12.64
N PRO A 92 12.67 -9.16 12.39
CA PRO A 92 12.89 -9.65 11.03
C PRO A 92 11.64 -9.83 10.17
N SER A 93 10.56 -10.39 10.72
CA SER A 93 9.32 -10.58 9.96
C SER A 93 8.63 -9.26 9.62
N VAL A 94 8.74 -8.26 10.49
CA VAL A 94 8.20 -6.91 10.26
C VAL A 94 9.02 -6.19 9.21
N ALA A 95 10.35 -6.19 9.35
CA ALA A 95 11.25 -5.57 8.37
C ALA A 95 11.09 -6.19 6.98
N GLY A 96 10.99 -7.50 6.90
CA GLY A 96 10.76 -8.21 5.63
C GLY A 96 9.40 -7.89 5.02
N PHE A 97 8.36 -7.77 5.83
CA PHE A 97 7.04 -7.37 5.36
C PHE A 97 7.03 -5.93 4.80
N LEU A 98 7.65 -4.98 5.52
CA LEU A 98 7.74 -3.59 5.08
C LEU A 98 8.55 -3.44 3.79
N GLU A 99 9.66 -4.17 3.68
CA GLU A 99 10.47 -4.19 2.46
C GLU A 99 9.69 -4.73 1.26
N ALA A 100 8.99 -5.85 1.41
CA ALA A 100 8.17 -6.44 0.37
C ALA A 100 6.99 -5.51 -0.02
N GLN A 101 6.39 -4.83 0.94
CA GLN A 101 5.34 -3.85 0.72
C GLN A 101 5.84 -2.65 -0.11
N LEU A 102 7.04 -2.14 0.21
CA LEU A 102 7.65 -1.04 -0.55
C LEU A 102 7.95 -1.45 -2.00
N ALA A 103 8.47 -2.66 -2.21
CA ALA A 103 8.75 -3.17 -3.54
C ALA A 103 7.47 -3.31 -4.39
N LEU A 104 6.40 -3.84 -3.82
CA LEU A 104 5.11 -3.95 -4.48
C LEU A 104 4.50 -2.57 -4.77
N SER A 105 4.59 -1.64 -3.81
CA SER A 105 4.13 -0.26 -4.00
C SER A 105 4.87 0.45 -5.11
N ALA A 106 6.18 0.26 -5.23
CA ALA A 106 6.99 0.82 -6.31
C ALA A 106 6.52 0.31 -7.68
N LEU A 107 6.25 -1.00 -7.81
CA LEU A 107 5.70 -1.58 -9.04
C LEU A 107 4.33 -0.96 -9.38
N CYS A 108 3.43 -0.83 -8.39
CA CYS A 108 2.12 -0.21 -8.60
C CYS A 108 2.23 1.27 -9.01
N GLN A 109 3.20 2.00 -8.46
CA GLN A 109 3.46 3.39 -8.86
C GLN A 109 3.95 3.50 -10.30
N GLU A 110 4.82 2.60 -10.74
CA GLU A 110 5.27 2.54 -12.13
C GLU A 110 4.11 2.26 -13.08
N VAL A 111 3.24 1.31 -12.74
CA VAL A 111 2.03 1.01 -13.52
C VAL A 111 1.09 2.22 -13.55
N GLY A 112 0.86 2.87 -12.42
CA GLY A 112 0.06 4.10 -12.33
C GLY A 112 0.62 5.21 -13.20
N GLY A 113 1.95 5.37 -13.24
CA GLY A 113 2.63 6.32 -14.13
C GLY A 113 2.40 6.02 -15.60
N LEU A 114 2.52 4.76 -16.00
CA LEU A 114 2.26 4.32 -17.39
C LEU A 114 0.80 4.57 -17.79
N LEU A 115 -0.15 4.30 -16.90
CA LEU A 115 -1.57 4.59 -17.14
C LEU A 115 -1.80 6.09 -17.30
N SER A 116 -1.23 6.91 -16.41
CA SER A 116 -1.34 8.37 -16.45
C SER A 116 -0.79 8.94 -17.75
N ASP A 117 0.39 8.49 -18.17
CA ASP A 117 1.02 8.91 -19.43
C ASP A 117 0.18 8.50 -20.65
N SER A 118 -0.40 7.29 -20.61
CA SER A 118 -1.17 6.74 -21.73
C SER A 118 -2.51 7.46 -21.94
N ILE A 119 -3.16 7.90 -20.86
CA ILE A 119 -4.48 8.56 -20.93
C ILE A 119 -4.40 10.09 -20.82
N GLY A 120 -3.21 10.64 -20.55
CA GLY A 120 -2.99 12.08 -20.48
C GLY A 120 -3.61 12.77 -19.25
N LEU A 121 -3.87 12.02 -18.17
CA LEU A 121 -4.36 12.57 -16.91
C LEU A 121 -3.74 11.84 -15.72
N ASP A 122 -3.72 12.47 -14.56
CA ASP A 122 -3.25 11.83 -13.34
C ASP A 122 -4.28 10.80 -12.85
N TYR A 123 -3.99 9.53 -13.12
CA TYR A 123 -4.86 8.40 -12.77
C TYR A 123 -5.12 8.32 -11.26
N ALA A 124 -4.08 8.51 -10.44
CA ALA A 124 -4.20 8.44 -8.99
C ALA A 124 -5.10 9.55 -8.44
N ALA A 125 -4.96 10.77 -8.95
CA ALA A 125 -5.81 11.90 -8.58
C ALA A 125 -7.26 11.71 -9.08
N ALA A 126 -7.44 11.16 -10.28
CA ALA A 126 -8.75 10.90 -10.86
C ALA A 126 -9.54 9.82 -10.10
N CYS A 127 -8.84 8.78 -9.58
CA CYS A 127 -9.46 7.72 -8.79
C CYS A 127 -9.66 8.10 -7.31
N GLY A 128 -9.12 9.22 -6.86
CA GLY A 128 -9.16 9.67 -5.47
C GLY A 128 -8.18 8.95 -4.56
N ALA A 129 -7.86 9.56 -3.42
CA ALA A 129 -6.89 9.06 -2.46
C ALA A 129 -7.31 7.77 -1.73
N SER A 130 -8.54 7.32 -1.94
CA SER A 130 -9.11 6.12 -1.28
C SER A 130 -8.63 4.80 -1.88
N CYS A 131 -7.99 4.81 -3.04
CA CYS A 131 -7.54 3.59 -3.71
C CYS A 131 -6.22 3.02 -3.16
N CYS A 132 -5.54 3.75 -2.30
CA CYS A 132 -4.26 3.36 -1.68
C CYS A 132 -4.33 3.38 -0.15
N GLY A 133 -5.48 2.98 0.38
CA GLY A 133 -5.65 2.83 1.83
C GLY A 133 -5.04 1.55 2.37
#